data_29d1765fea1b1b622621d264a79c41a9
#
_entry.id   29d1765fea1b1b622621d264a79c41a9
#
_cell.length_a   1.000
_cell.length_b   1.000
_cell.length_c   1.000
_cell.angle_alpha   90.00
_cell.angle_beta   90.00
_cell.angle_gamma   90.00
#
_symmetry.space_group_name_H-M   'P 1'
#
loop_
_entity.id
_entity.type
_entity.pdbx_description
1 polymer ?
#
loop_
_entity_poly.entity_id
_entity_poly.type
_entity_poly.pdbx_seq_one_letter_code
_entity_poly.pdbx_strand_id
1 'polypeptide(L)'
;MASPSFGASFQSFGDPVPLGPVVISVPHGGRAYPPEMVAALRVPVAAVMGLEDRLIDQVGLAAHEGEPMLVQTTPRAWIDLNRDERERDPLIDEGARMAPRASAKLRSGLGLVPRRVAGHGDIWARRFTNAEIVARIETDHRPYHHALAERLAAVRARFGVAVLLDLHSMPPLGAPGLVPRIVIGDRHGTTAATRFVRRIEVEARESGFAVTRNAPYAGGHIVERHGDPRRGVHAIQLELDRSLYLDAALEAPGPGFDATVALVRRILSALTAEALGQPKGMAAE
;
A
#
# COMPACT_ATOMS: atom_id res chain seq x y z
N MET A 1 -23.56 -12.29 24.40
CA MET A 1 -23.95 -11.72 23.09
C MET A 1 -22.76 -11.89 22.17
N ALA A 2 -22.89 -12.63 21.07
CA ALA A 2 -21.80 -12.78 20.10
C ALA A 2 -21.57 -11.43 19.44
N SER A 3 -20.34 -10.93 19.44
CA SER A 3 -19.94 -9.76 18.66
C SER A 3 -20.24 -10.03 17.18
N PRO A 4 -20.75 -9.05 16.41
CA PRO A 4 -20.94 -9.24 14.99
C PRO A 4 -19.58 -9.56 14.38
N SER A 5 -19.47 -10.70 13.70
CA SER A 5 -18.31 -11.01 12.89
C SER A 5 -18.28 -10.01 11.74
N PHE A 6 -17.47 -8.95 11.85
CA PHE A 6 -17.08 -8.18 10.69
C PHE A 6 -16.39 -9.16 9.73
N GLY A 7 -16.78 -9.15 8.46
CA GLY A 7 -16.07 -9.86 7.40
C GLY A 7 -14.60 -9.47 7.41
N ALA A 8 -13.74 -10.27 6.76
CA ALA A 8 -12.30 -9.98 6.69
C ALA A 8 -12.06 -8.51 6.36
N SER A 9 -11.11 -7.86 7.05
CA SER A 9 -10.78 -6.44 6.86
C SER A 9 -10.14 -6.13 5.49
N PHE A 10 -9.98 -7.16 4.65
CA PHE A 10 -9.50 -7.04 3.28
C PHE A 10 -10.26 -7.98 2.34
N GLN A 11 -10.24 -7.65 1.07
CA GLN A 11 -10.78 -8.48 -0.01
C GLN A 11 -9.63 -9.07 -0.83
N SER A 12 -9.83 -10.28 -1.36
CA SER A 12 -8.90 -10.97 -2.24
C SER A 12 -9.51 -11.11 -3.62
N PHE A 13 -8.74 -10.75 -4.64
CA PHE A 13 -9.11 -10.82 -6.05
C PHE A 13 -8.10 -11.70 -6.83
N GLY A 14 -8.45 -12.03 -8.07
CA GLY A 14 -7.64 -12.86 -8.94
C GLY A 14 -7.96 -14.35 -8.81
N ASP A 15 -7.39 -15.13 -9.71
CA ASP A 15 -7.58 -16.58 -9.76
C ASP A 15 -6.88 -17.25 -8.56
N PRO A 16 -7.51 -18.27 -7.93
CA PRO A 16 -6.83 -19.10 -6.93
C PRO A 16 -5.53 -19.73 -7.44
N VAL A 17 -5.47 -20.02 -8.73
CA VAL A 17 -4.24 -20.46 -9.40
C VAL A 17 -3.63 -19.25 -10.12
N PRO A 18 -2.46 -18.77 -9.68
CA PRO A 18 -1.87 -17.57 -10.27
C PRO A 18 -1.65 -17.67 -11.77
N LEU A 19 -2.13 -16.70 -12.55
CA LEU A 19 -1.98 -16.65 -14.01
C LEU A 19 -0.66 -15.99 -14.45
N GLY A 20 0.00 -15.26 -13.56
CA GLY A 20 1.25 -14.55 -13.81
C GLY A 20 2.11 -14.40 -12.54
N PRO A 21 3.34 -13.88 -12.70
CA PRO A 21 4.32 -13.75 -11.62
C PRO A 21 4.12 -12.52 -10.73
N VAL A 22 3.11 -11.68 -10.99
CA VAL A 22 2.87 -10.43 -10.26
C VAL A 22 1.75 -10.61 -9.24
N VAL A 23 1.95 -10.05 -8.04
CA VAL A 23 0.96 -9.94 -6.95
C VAL A 23 0.78 -8.46 -6.65
N ILE A 24 -0.45 -8.02 -6.38
CA ILE A 24 -0.78 -6.63 -6.05
C ILE A 24 -1.22 -6.54 -4.58
N SER A 25 -0.71 -5.56 -3.87
CA SER A 25 -1.14 -5.16 -2.51
C SER A 25 -1.66 -3.73 -2.56
N VAL A 26 -2.84 -3.49 -1.98
CA VAL A 26 -3.45 -2.15 -1.84
C VAL A 26 -3.84 -1.95 -0.37
N PRO A 27 -2.88 -1.59 0.50
CA PRO A 27 -3.08 -1.64 1.95
C PRO A 27 -3.78 -0.41 2.52
N HIS A 28 -3.90 0.69 1.77
CA HIS A 28 -4.36 1.98 2.30
C HIS A 28 -5.58 2.57 1.58
N GLY A 29 -6.21 1.81 0.67
CA GLY A 29 -7.43 2.25 -0.04
C GLY A 29 -8.72 2.11 0.77
N GLY A 30 -8.66 1.51 1.98
CA GLY A 30 -9.83 1.18 2.79
C GLY A 30 -10.57 2.39 3.34
N ARG A 31 -11.92 2.32 3.30
CA ARG A 31 -12.85 3.38 3.72
C ARG A 31 -14.04 2.85 4.53
N ALA A 32 -14.03 1.58 4.92
CA ALA A 32 -15.02 1.03 5.84
C ALA A 32 -14.63 1.39 7.28
N TYR A 33 -15.09 2.52 7.75
CA TYR A 33 -14.81 3.04 9.10
C TYR A 33 -15.58 2.25 10.16
N PRO A 34 -14.91 1.46 11.03
CA PRO A 34 -15.60 0.75 12.11
C PRO A 34 -16.33 1.73 13.06
N PRO A 35 -17.56 1.43 13.52
CA PRO A 35 -18.28 2.30 14.45
C PRO A 35 -17.50 2.63 15.72
N GLU A 36 -16.78 1.66 16.27
CA GLU A 36 -15.91 1.83 17.43
C GLU A 36 -14.70 2.75 17.15
N MET A 37 -14.19 2.76 15.92
CA MET A 37 -13.19 3.74 15.50
C MET A 37 -13.77 5.14 15.50
N VAL A 38 -14.93 5.32 14.86
CA VAL A 38 -15.61 6.63 14.75
C VAL A 38 -15.93 7.17 16.14
N ALA A 39 -16.42 6.33 17.05
CA ALA A 39 -16.72 6.70 18.43
C ALA A 39 -15.46 7.11 19.25
N ALA A 40 -14.29 6.65 18.87
CA ALA A 40 -13.03 6.98 19.53
C ALA A 40 -12.33 8.22 18.95
N LEU A 41 -12.83 8.80 17.85
CA LEU A 41 -12.26 10.01 17.27
C LEU A 41 -12.60 11.26 18.08
N ARG A 42 -11.64 12.18 18.20
CA ARG A 42 -11.84 13.55 18.71
C ARG A 42 -12.00 14.58 17.60
N VAL A 43 -11.81 14.15 16.36
CA VAL A 43 -11.92 14.97 15.14
C VAL A 43 -13.00 14.40 14.24
N PRO A 44 -13.61 15.17 13.33
CA PRO A 44 -14.52 14.62 12.32
C PRO A 44 -13.87 13.54 11.47
N VAL A 45 -14.65 12.56 11.00
CA VAL A 45 -14.19 11.50 10.08
C VAL A 45 -13.49 12.10 8.86
N ALA A 46 -14.02 13.21 8.31
CA ALA A 46 -13.42 13.93 7.19
C ALA A 46 -11.94 14.31 7.41
N ALA A 47 -11.54 14.60 8.66
CA ALA A 47 -10.14 14.90 8.97
C ALA A 47 -9.24 13.67 8.80
N VAL A 48 -9.74 12.47 9.13
CA VAL A 48 -8.97 11.21 9.04
C VAL A 48 -8.89 10.69 7.60
N MET A 49 -9.78 11.11 6.70
CA MET A 49 -9.71 10.79 5.28
C MET A 49 -8.40 11.24 4.63
N GLY A 50 -7.74 12.27 5.19
CA GLY A 50 -6.40 12.68 4.74
C GLY A 50 -5.32 11.62 4.88
N LEU A 51 -5.52 10.60 5.73
CA LEU A 51 -4.63 9.45 5.88
C LEU A 51 -4.87 8.35 4.82
N GLU A 52 -6.01 8.33 4.16
CA GLU A 52 -6.29 7.37 3.10
C GLU A 52 -5.38 7.60 1.90
N ASP A 53 -5.04 6.54 1.21
CA ASP A 53 -4.59 6.59 -0.18
C ASP A 53 -5.86 6.64 -1.04
N ARG A 54 -6.48 7.81 -1.08
CA ARG A 54 -7.85 8.04 -1.57
C ARG A 54 -8.08 7.43 -2.93
N LEU A 55 -9.05 6.51 -3.05
CA LEU A 55 -9.47 5.81 -4.28
C LEU A 55 -8.37 5.05 -5.04
N ILE A 56 -7.22 4.78 -4.43
CA ILE A 56 -6.16 3.98 -5.06
C ILE A 56 -6.60 2.53 -5.31
N ASP A 57 -7.50 2.01 -4.48
CA ASP A 57 -8.16 0.73 -4.67
C ASP A 57 -8.96 0.67 -5.96
N GLN A 58 -9.65 1.76 -6.35
CA GLN A 58 -10.37 1.83 -7.63
C GLN A 58 -9.41 1.81 -8.82
N VAL A 59 -8.25 2.49 -8.71
CA VAL A 59 -7.20 2.41 -9.74
C VAL A 59 -6.67 0.99 -9.85
N GLY A 60 -6.35 0.35 -8.71
CA GLY A 60 -5.87 -1.03 -8.67
C GLY A 60 -6.87 -2.03 -9.28
N LEU A 61 -8.15 -1.93 -8.87
CA LEU A 61 -9.24 -2.78 -9.36
C LEU A 61 -9.50 -2.60 -10.87
N ALA A 62 -9.47 -1.36 -11.36
CA ALA A 62 -9.65 -1.08 -12.79
C ALA A 62 -8.45 -1.51 -13.64
N ALA A 63 -7.24 -1.53 -13.07
CA ALA A 63 -6.02 -2.00 -13.76
C ALA A 63 -5.84 -3.52 -13.71
N HIS A 64 -6.54 -4.21 -12.82
CA HIS A 64 -6.42 -5.65 -12.57
C HIS A 64 -7.01 -6.47 -13.73
N GLU A 65 -6.29 -7.52 -14.15
CA GLU A 65 -6.72 -8.48 -15.21
C GLU A 65 -6.52 -9.95 -14.79
N GLY A 66 -6.61 -10.25 -13.49
CA GLY A 66 -6.51 -11.61 -12.98
C GLY A 66 -5.29 -11.88 -12.11
N GLU A 67 -4.42 -10.90 -11.89
CA GLU A 67 -3.33 -11.00 -10.94
C GLU A 67 -3.87 -11.24 -9.52
N PRO A 68 -3.23 -12.07 -8.67
CA PRO A 68 -3.58 -12.13 -7.25
C PRO A 68 -3.45 -10.73 -6.62
N MET A 69 -4.55 -10.22 -6.04
CA MET A 69 -4.57 -8.90 -5.44
C MET A 69 -5.26 -8.92 -4.07
N LEU A 70 -4.68 -8.22 -3.09
CA LEU A 70 -5.28 -7.95 -1.79
C LEU A 70 -5.58 -6.46 -1.64
N VAL A 71 -6.81 -6.13 -1.26
CA VAL A 71 -7.28 -4.76 -1.04
C VAL A 71 -7.81 -4.64 0.38
N GLN A 72 -7.16 -3.82 1.21
CA GLN A 72 -7.65 -3.50 2.55
C GLN A 72 -8.95 -2.71 2.46
N THR A 73 -9.94 -3.06 3.28
CA THR A 73 -11.25 -2.40 3.34
C THR A 73 -11.37 -1.40 4.48
N THR A 74 -10.73 -1.67 5.63
CA THR A 74 -10.69 -0.74 6.77
C THR A 74 -9.65 0.36 6.54
N PRO A 75 -9.86 1.59 7.05
CA PRO A 75 -8.91 2.67 6.84
C PRO A 75 -7.59 2.43 7.59
N ARG A 76 -6.47 2.93 7.03
CA ARG A 76 -5.16 2.83 7.71
C ARG A 76 -5.12 3.50 9.09
N ALA A 77 -6.03 4.43 9.36
CA ALA A 77 -6.15 5.03 10.69
C ALA A 77 -6.59 4.02 11.76
N TRP A 78 -7.32 2.96 11.39
CA TRP A 78 -7.66 1.84 12.27
C TRP A 78 -6.44 1.01 12.62
N ILE A 79 -5.68 0.60 11.61
CA ILE A 79 -4.40 -0.06 11.73
C ILE A 79 -3.64 0.09 10.40
N ASP A 80 -2.37 0.50 10.46
CA ASP A 80 -1.53 0.69 9.28
C ASP A 80 -0.79 -0.62 8.94
N LEU A 81 -1.24 -1.29 7.88
CA LEU A 81 -0.63 -2.54 7.40
C LEU A 81 0.80 -2.35 6.88
N ASN A 82 1.19 -1.12 6.56
CA ASN A 82 2.55 -0.80 6.12
C ASN A 82 3.44 -0.31 7.29
N ARG A 83 3.15 -0.83 8.51
CA ARG A 83 3.95 -0.67 9.74
C ARG A 83 4.23 -2.03 10.38
N ASP A 84 5.38 -2.14 11.03
CA ASP A 84 5.67 -3.30 11.87
C ASP A 84 4.70 -3.32 13.06
N GLU A 85 4.21 -4.49 13.46
CA GLU A 85 3.29 -4.63 14.60
C GLU A 85 3.89 -4.16 15.93
N ARG A 86 5.22 -3.98 15.99
CA ARG A 86 5.95 -3.42 17.14
C ARG A 86 6.02 -1.90 17.14
N GLU A 87 5.62 -1.21 16.06
CA GLU A 87 5.60 0.26 15.98
C GLU A 87 4.38 0.85 16.71
N ARG A 88 4.17 0.41 17.95
CA ARG A 88 3.07 0.82 18.83
C ARG A 88 3.44 2.12 19.54
N ASP A 89 2.54 3.13 19.48
CA ASP A 89 2.78 4.47 20.08
C ASP A 89 2.28 4.50 21.53
N PRO A 90 3.15 4.63 22.55
CA PRO A 90 2.75 4.65 23.96
C PRO A 90 1.88 5.87 24.33
N LEU A 91 1.75 6.87 23.47
CA LEU A 91 0.86 8.00 23.71
C LEU A 91 -0.61 7.66 23.50
N ILE A 92 -0.91 6.60 22.72
CA ILE A 92 -2.28 6.16 22.46
C ILE A 92 -2.54 4.68 22.77
N ASP A 93 -1.51 3.92 23.06
CA ASP A 93 -1.56 2.48 23.29
C ASP A 93 -1.00 2.17 24.70
N GLU A 94 -1.87 1.67 25.60
CA GLU A 94 -1.52 1.39 26.99
C GLU A 94 -0.57 0.20 27.15
N GLY A 95 -0.55 -0.72 26.17
CA GLY A 95 0.37 -1.86 26.16
C GLY A 95 1.73 -1.55 25.54
N ALA A 96 1.88 -0.37 24.94
CA ALA A 96 3.14 0.02 24.29
C ALA A 96 4.17 0.58 25.27
N ARG A 97 5.45 0.35 24.93
CA ARG A 97 6.59 1.00 25.59
C ARG A 97 7.41 1.73 24.56
N MET A 98 7.96 2.88 24.93
CA MET A 98 8.85 3.63 24.04
C MET A 98 10.09 2.79 23.71
N ALA A 99 10.28 2.47 22.44
CA ALA A 99 11.47 1.78 21.98
C ALA A 99 12.66 2.77 21.97
N PRO A 100 13.87 2.36 22.41
CA PRO A 100 15.05 3.23 22.38
C PRO A 100 15.39 3.79 20.99
N ARG A 101 15.00 3.05 19.92
CA ARG A 101 15.19 3.43 18.52
C ARG A 101 13.86 3.43 17.77
N ALA A 102 12.93 4.24 18.25
CA ALA A 102 11.65 4.43 17.52
C ALA A 102 11.91 4.96 16.10
N SER A 103 11.13 4.48 15.13
CA SER A 103 11.21 4.99 13.76
C SER A 103 10.82 6.48 13.68
N ALA A 104 11.26 7.18 12.64
CA ALA A 104 10.86 8.58 12.42
C ALA A 104 9.33 8.70 12.28
N LYS A 105 8.70 7.71 11.67
CA LYS A 105 7.24 7.63 11.52
C LYS A 105 6.53 7.50 12.86
N LEU A 106 6.98 6.59 13.73
CA LEU A 106 6.43 6.44 15.08
C LEU A 106 6.58 7.75 15.88
N ARG A 107 7.75 8.39 15.86
CA ARG A 107 7.96 9.68 16.52
C ARG A 107 7.05 10.80 16.00
N SER A 108 6.71 10.78 14.71
CA SER A 108 5.78 11.75 14.10
C SER A 108 4.29 11.41 14.36
N GLY A 109 4.00 10.32 15.09
CA GLY A 109 2.63 9.88 15.36
C GLY A 109 1.99 9.08 14.24
N LEU A 110 2.81 8.48 13.35
CA LEU A 110 2.39 7.62 12.24
C LEU A 110 2.90 6.18 12.45
N GLY A 111 2.70 5.65 13.67
CA GLY A 111 2.99 4.26 14.02
C GLY A 111 1.93 3.29 13.50
N LEU A 112 1.89 2.08 14.11
CA LEU A 112 0.94 1.01 13.75
C LEU A 112 -0.52 1.49 13.78
N VAL A 113 -0.90 2.27 14.77
CA VAL A 113 -2.15 3.04 14.79
C VAL A 113 -1.77 4.50 14.70
N PRO A 114 -2.06 5.18 13.58
CA PRO A 114 -1.74 6.59 13.42
C PRO A 114 -2.43 7.44 14.49
N ARG A 115 -1.64 8.29 15.16
CA ARG A 115 -2.15 9.20 16.20
C ARG A 115 -2.43 10.59 15.64
N ARG A 116 -1.79 10.97 14.56
CA ARG A 116 -1.83 12.34 14.04
C ARG A 116 -2.21 12.40 12.56
N VAL A 117 -2.88 13.47 12.20
CA VAL A 117 -3.13 13.84 10.80
C VAL A 117 -2.72 15.30 10.58
N ALA A 118 -2.20 15.60 9.41
CA ALA A 118 -1.78 16.95 9.04
C ALA A 118 -2.94 17.94 9.19
N GLY A 119 -2.68 19.12 9.74
CA GLY A 119 -3.68 20.17 9.95
C GLY A 119 -4.61 19.99 11.17
N HIS A 120 -4.70 18.79 11.77
CA HIS A 120 -5.63 18.53 12.89
C HIS A 120 -4.94 18.03 14.17
N GLY A 121 -3.65 17.65 14.10
CA GLY A 121 -2.94 17.12 15.27
C GLY A 121 -3.40 15.72 15.67
N ASP A 122 -3.57 15.48 16.98
CA ASP A 122 -3.98 14.18 17.51
C ASP A 122 -5.45 13.88 17.23
N ILE A 123 -5.74 12.67 16.73
CA ILE A 123 -7.07 12.29 16.21
C ILE A 123 -7.92 11.48 17.19
N TRP A 124 -7.34 10.93 18.26
CA TRP A 124 -8.04 10.08 19.23
C TRP A 124 -8.47 10.83 20.47
N ALA A 125 -9.69 10.55 20.94
CA ALA A 125 -10.23 11.12 22.18
C ALA A 125 -9.73 10.40 23.44
N ARG A 126 -9.21 9.16 23.28
CA ARG A 126 -8.69 8.33 24.38
C ARG A 126 -7.53 7.48 23.93
N ARG A 127 -6.85 6.88 24.89
CA ARG A 127 -5.91 5.78 24.62
C ARG A 127 -6.69 4.48 24.41
N PHE A 128 -6.06 3.55 23.73
CA PHE A 128 -6.55 2.19 23.54
C PHE A 128 -5.89 1.24 24.52
N THR A 129 -6.66 0.31 25.06
CA THR A 129 -6.11 -0.77 25.88
C THR A 129 -5.21 -1.68 25.07
N ASN A 130 -4.32 -2.41 25.75
CA ASN A 130 -3.49 -3.43 25.11
C ASN A 130 -4.36 -4.46 24.34
N ALA A 131 -5.48 -4.87 24.92
CA ALA A 131 -6.38 -5.86 24.31
C ALA A 131 -6.98 -5.36 22.99
N GLU A 132 -7.39 -4.08 22.91
CA GLU A 132 -7.93 -3.48 21.67
C GLU A 132 -6.88 -3.47 20.54
N ILE A 133 -5.64 -3.11 20.85
CA ILE A 133 -4.59 -3.07 19.83
C ILE A 133 -4.17 -4.48 19.41
N VAL A 134 -4.03 -5.41 20.36
CA VAL A 134 -3.74 -6.82 20.06
C VAL A 134 -4.84 -7.43 19.19
N ALA A 135 -6.11 -7.16 19.48
CA ALA A 135 -7.22 -7.63 18.66
C ALA A 135 -7.09 -7.14 17.19
N ARG A 136 -6.81 -5.84 16.96
CA ARG A 136 -6.58 -5.33 15.59
C ARG A 136 -5.38 -5.99 14.89
N ILE A 137 -4.31 -6.27 15.63
CA ILE A 137 -3.16 -7.00 15.08
C ILE A 137 -3.57 -8.40 14.63
N GLU A 138 -4.34 -9.11 15.46
CA GLU A 138 -4.75 -10.49 15.21
C GLU A 138 -5.85 -10.63 14.15
N THR A 139 -6.77 -9.65 14.07
CA THR A 139 -7.91 -9.72 13.14
C THR A 139 -7.62 -9.06 11.79
N ASP A 140 -6.74 -8.08 11.73
CA ASP A 140 -6.51 -7.27 10.53
C ASP A 140 -5.07 -7.39 10.00
N HIS A 141 -4.06 -7.07 10.84
CA HIS A 141 -2.68 -6.95 10.41
C HIS A 141 -2.06 -8.30 10.03
N ARG A 142 -2.08 -9.26 10.95
CA ARG A 142 -1.49 -10.58 10.72
C ARG A 142 -2.18 -11.37 9.61
N PRO A 143 -3.52 -11.41 9.53
CA PRO A 143 -4.22 -12.10 8.44
C PRO A 143 -3.90 -11.54 7.06
N TYR A 144 -3.81 -10.20 6.91
CA TYR A 144 -3.41 -9.58 5.66
C TYR A 144 -2.00 -10.00 5.23
N HIS A 145 -1.03 -9.89 6.13
CA HIS A 145 0.34 -10.28 5.85
C HIS A 145 0.50 -11.79 5.60
N HIS A 146 -0.29 -12.62 6.26
CA HIS A 146 -0.31 -14.07 6.03
C HIS A 146 -0.84 -14.37 4.63
N ALA A 147 -2.00 -13.84 4.26
CA ALA A 147 -2.57 -14.00 2.94
C ALA A 147 -1.63 -13.51 1.82
N LEU A 148 -0.95 -12.38 2.03
CA LEU A 148 0.03 -11.85 1.08
C LEU A 148 1.23 -12.79 0.91
N ALA A 149 1.75 -13.33 2.02
CA ALA A 149 2.85 -14.31 2.00
C ALA A 149 2.46 -15.59 1.26
N GLU A 150 1.24 -16.10 1.48
CA GLU A 150 0.72 -17.29 0.78
C GLU A 150 0.61 -17.04 -0.73
N ARG A 151 0.08 -15.88 -1.17
CA ARG A 151 -0.01 -15.53 -2.59
C ARG A 151 1.37 -15.46 -3.24
N LEU A 152 2.32 -14.79 -2.59
CA LEU A 152 3.70 -14.72 -3.07
C LEU A 152 4.38 -16.09 -3.15
N ALA A 153 4.15 -16.95 -2.17
CA ALA A 153 4.69 -18.32 -2.16
C ALA A 153 4.10 -19.17 -3.30
N ALA A 154 2.78 -19.09 -3.53
CA ALA A 154 2.11 -19.79 -4.62
C ALA A 154 2.61 -19.33 -6.00
N VAL A 155 2.71 -18.00 -6.20
CA VAL A 155 3.24 -17.40 -7.43
C VAL A 155 4.68 -17.86 -7.66
N ARG A 156 5.54 -17.74 -6.65
CA ARG A 156 6.94 -18.17 -6.75
C ARG A 156 7.09 -19.66 -7.05
N ALA A 157 6.27 -20.51 -6.40
CA ALA A 157 6.28 -21.95 -6.65
C ALA A 157 5.95 -22.28 -8.12
N ARG A 158 5.04 -21.53 -8.73
CA ARG A 158 4.60 -21.75 -10.13
C ARG A 158 5.58 -21.18 -11.16
N PHE A 159 6.11 -19.98 -10.93
CA PHE A 159 6.90 -19.22 -11.94
C PHE A 159 8.40 -19.14 -11.62
N GLY A 160 8.87 -19.63 -10.46
CA GLY A 160 10.25 -19.51 -9.99
C GLY A 160 10.58 -18.13 -9.45
N VAL A 161 9.73 -17.14 -9.69
CA VAL A 161 9.86 -15.74 -9.27
C VAL A 161 8.50 -15.19 -8.90
N ALA A 162 8.46 -14.27 -7.91
CA ALA A 162 7.27 -13.48 -7.59
C ALA A 162 7.65 -12.00 -7.52
N VAL A 163 6.78 -11.13 -8.04
CA VAL A 163 6.95 -9.67 -7.99
C VAL A 163 5.73 -9.06 -7.31
N LEU A 164 5.93 -8.50 -6.12
CA LEU A 164 4.93 -7.73 -5.40
C LEU A 164 4.97 -6.28 -5.87
N LEU A 165 3.85 -5.78 -6.38
CA LEU A 165 3.58 -4.36 -6.56
C LEU A 165 2.71 -3.88 -5.39
N ASP A 166 3.32 -3.14 -4.45
CA ASP A 166 2.62 -2.52 -3.32
C ASP A 166 2.16 -1.13 -3.74
N LEU A 167 0.87 -1.02 -4.09
CA LEU A 167 0.28 0.15 -4.74
C LEU A 167 -0.25 1.14 -3.71
N HIS A 168 0.31 2.33 -3.74
CA HIS A 168 0.02 3.45 -2.85
C HIS A 168 -0.26 4.74 -3.60
N SER A 169 -0.74 5.74 -2.89
CA SER A 169 -0.78 7.10 -3.37
C SER A 169 -0.29 8.10 -2.32
N MET A 170 0.28 9.17 -2.81
CA MET A 170 0.82 10.27 -2.01
C MET A 170 0.14 11.59 -2.31
N PRO A 171 0.08 12.52 -1.35
CA PRO A 171 -0.27 13.92 -1.65
C PRO A 171 0.69 14.50 -2.69
N PRO A 172 0.26 15.47 -3.50
CA PRO A 172 1.14 16.17 -4.43
C PRO A 172 2.38 16.73 -3.74
N LEU A 173 3.57 16.42 -4.27
CA LEU A 173 4.86 16.88 -3.70
C LEU A 173 5.14 18.36 -4.03
N GLY A 174 4.41 18.93 -4.96
CA GLY A 174 4.55 20.31 -5.42
C GLY A 174 3.79 20.56 -6.71
N ALA A 175 4.08 21.66 -7.38
CA ALA A 175 3.40 22.03 -8.63
C ALA A 175 3.72 21.02 -9.75
N PRO A 176 2.73 20.70 -10.62
CA PRO A 176 2.96 19.83 -11.78
C PRO A 176 4.11 20.33 -12.66
N GLY A 177 4.93 19.41 -13.16
CA GLY A 177 6.09 19.71 -14.00
C GLY A 177 7.37 20.09 -13.25
N LEU A 178 7.28 20.45 -11.97
CA LEU A 178 8.44 20.82 -11.14
C LEU A 178 8.91 19.67 -10.23
N VAL A 179 8.06 18.69 -9.97
CA VAL A 179 8.33 17.59 -9.02
C VAL A 179 7.95 16.24 -9.64
N PRO A 180 8.56 15.16 -9.17
CA PRO A 180 8.14 13.81 -9.55
C PRO A 180 6.69 13.53 -9.13
N ARG A 181 5.95 12.88 -10.04
CA ARG A 181 4.56 12.44 -9.81
C ARG A 181 4.46 10.97 -9.43
N ILE A 182 5.56 10.25 -9.58
CA ILE A 182 5.67 8.82 -9.27
C ILE A 182 6.93 8.61 -8.44
N VAL A 183 6.79 7.88 -7.33
CA VAL A 183 7.92 7.47 -6.50
C VAL A 183 7.97 5.94 -6.44
N ILE A 184 9.14 5.37 -6.69
CA ILE A 184 9.39 3.94 -6.60
C ILE A 184 10.25 3.67 -5.38
N GLY A 185 9.73 2.88 -4.45
CA GLY A 185 10.41 2.47 -3.22
C GLY A 185 10.82 1.01 -3.29
N ASP A 186 12.13 0.74 -3.29
CA ASP A 186 12.73 -0.60 -3.25
C ASP A 186 13.71 -0.77 -2.08
N ARG A 187 13.57 0.12 -1.07
CA ARG A 187 14.45 0.19 0.10
C ARG A 187 15.93 0.20 -0.30
N HIS A 188 16.25 1.08 -1.25
CA HIS A 188 17.61 1.27 -1.78
C HIS A 188 18.20 -0.03 -2.38
N GLY A 189 17.39 -0.78 -3.13
CA GLY A 189 17.80 -2.00 -3.82
C GLY A 189 17.78 -3.26 -2.95
N THR A 190 17.25 -3.19 -1.72
CA THR A 190 17.26 -4.36 -0.81
C THR A 190 16.06 -5.29 -1.02
N THR A 191 14.94 -4.78 -1.54
CA THR A 191 13.69 -5.56 -1.66
C THR A 191 13.35 -5.99 -3.09
N ALA A 192 14.04 -5.45 -4.10
CA ALA A 192 13.84 -5.84 -5.49
C ALA A 192 15.14 -5.76 -6.32
N ALA A 193 15.24 -6.61 -7.35
CA ALA A 193 16.32 -6.49 -8.34
C ALA A 193 16.08 -5.25 -9.21
N THR A 194 17.15 -4.53 -9.53
CA THR A 194 17.13 -3.26 -10.28
C THR A 194 16.40 -3.35 -11.63
N ARG A 195 16.39 -4.51 -12.28
CA ARG A 195 15.70 -4.70 -13.57
C ARG A 195 14.20 -4.42 -13.46
N PHE A 196 13.53 -4.86 -12.41
CA PHE A 196 12.09 -4.60 -12.19
C PHE A 196 11.81 -3.12 -11.94
N VAL A 197 12.64 -2.46 -11.12
CA VAL A 197 12.54 -1.02 -10.87
C VAL A 197 12.70 -0.22 -12.16
N ARG A 198 13.69 -0.59 -13.00
CA ARG A 198 13.90 0.03 -14.32
C ARG A 198 12.69 -0.13 -15.25
N ARG A 199 12.01 -1.29 -15.21
CA ARG A 199 10.81 -1.49 -16.02
C ARG A 199 9.70 -0.50 -15.64
N ILE A 200 9.44 -0.33 -14.34
CA ILE A 200 8.47 0.67 -13.88
C ILE A 200 8.88 2.09 -14.33
N GLU A 201 10.15 2.45 -14.20
CA GLU A 201 10.63 3.76 -14.64
C GLU A 201 10.43 4.01 -16.14
N VAL A 202 10.68 3.00 -16.96
CA VAL A 202 10.49 3.09 -18.42
C VAL A 202 9.03 3.35 -18.73
N GLU A 203 8.11 2.53 -18.19
CA GLU A 203 6.67 2.69 -18.45
C GLU A 203 6.13 4.05 -17.97
N ALA A 204 6.61 4.53 -16.81
CA ALA A 204 6.21 5.83 -16.29
C ALA A 204 6.73 6.99 -17.16
N ARG A 205 8.00 6.95 -17.59
CA ARG A 205 8.58 7.99 -18.46
C ARG A 205 7.98 8.00 -19.86
N GLU A 206 7.73 6.81 -20.44
CA GLU A 206 7.04 6.69 -21.75
C GLU A 206 5.60 7.22 -21.68
N SER A 207 5.02 7.28 -20.47
CA SER A 207 3.72 7.88 -20.20
C SER A 207 3.81 9.38 -19.89
N GLY A 208 4.98 9.99 -20.00
CA GLY A 208 5.19 11.41 -19.76
C GLY A 208 5.35 11.83 -18.29
N PHE A 209 5.54 10.87 -17.36
CA PHE A 209 5.66 11.19 -15.94
C PHE A 209 7.10 11.24 -15.45
N ALA A 210 7.41 12.27 -14.66
CA ALA A 210 8.66 12.35 -13.91
C ALA A 210 8.62 11.36 -12.75
N VAL A 211 9.70 10.59 -12.60
CA VAL A 211 9.85 9.50 -11.63
C VAL A 211 11.07 9.75 -10.74
N THR A 212 10.95 9.42 -9.46
CA THR A 212 12.09 9.32 -8.55
C THR A 212 12.12 7.97 -7.84
N ARG A 213 13.30 7.61 -7.31
CA ARG A 213 13.49 6.39 -6.50
C ARG A 213 13.79 6.74 -5.06
N ASN A 214 13.14 6.04 -4.13
CA ASN A 214 13.43 6.05 -2.70
C ASN A 214 13.38 7.43 -2.02
N ALA A 215 12.89 8.45 -2.70
CA ALA A 215 12.74 9.79 -2.16
C ALA A 215 11.46 10.46 -2.69
N PRO A 216 10.57 10.93 -1.79
CA PRO A 216 10.67 10.89 -0.32
C PRO A 216 10.24 9.56 0.32
N TYR A 217 9.80 8.57 -0.47
CA TYR A 217 9.28 7.28 0.01
C TYR A 217 10.17 6.13 -0.47
N ALA A 218 10.95 5.53 0.44
CA ALA A 218 11.86 4.44 0.09
C ALA A 218 11.22 3.05 0.12
N GLY A 219 9.97 2.96 0.52
CA GLY A 219 9.27 1.70 0.79
C GLY A 219 9.07 1.45 2.28
N GLY A 220 7.91 0.91 2.65
CA GLY A 220 7.49 0.65 4.01
C GLY A 220 7.71 -0.79 4.47
N HIS A 221 6.94 -1.18 5.50
CA HIS A 221 7.03 -2.50 6.13
C HIS A 221 6.64 -3.65 5.18
N ILE A 222 5.64 -3.44 4.30
CA ILE A 222 5.18 -4.49 3.38
C ILE A 222 6.32 -4.95 2.48
N VAL A 223 7.01 -4.02 1.81
CA VAL A 223 8.12 -4.39 0.92
C VAL A 223 9.34 -4.90 1.70
N GLU A 224 9.58 -4.42 2.93
CA GLU A 224 10.64 -4.91 3.80
C GLU A 224 10.40 -6.35 4.25
N ARG A 225 9.16 -6.66 4.66
CA ARG A 225 8.76 -7.96 5.18
C ARG A 225 8.71 -9.04 4.12
N HIS A 226 8.22 -8.69 2.92
CA HIS A 226 7.91 -9.67 1.89
C HIS A 226 8.95 -9.75 0.78
N GLY A 227 9.80 -8.74 0.60
CA GLY A 227 10.86 -8.73 -0.40
C GLY A 227 12.07 -9.57 0.04
N ASP A 228 12.43 -10.56 -0.76
CA ASP A 228 13.66 -11.35 -0.63
C ASP A 228 14.18 -11.70 -2.04
N PRO A 229 14.92 -10.76 -2.68
CA PRO A 229 15.42 -10.97 -4.05
C PRO A 229 16.34 -12.19 -4.20
N ARG A 230 17.05 -12.58 -3.12
CA ARG A 230 17.92 -13.78 -3.13
C ARG A 230 17.12 -15.06 -3.27
N ARG A 231 15.87 -15.05 -2.81
CA ARG A 231 14.94 -16.17 -2.90
C ARG A 231 13.92 -16.02 -4.04
N GLY A 232 14.12 -15.04 -4.95
CA GLY A 232 13.26 -14.81 -6.09
C GLY A 232 11.92 -14.13 -5.76
N VAL A 233 11.83 -13.43 -4.61
CA VAL A 233 10.67 -12.60 -4.27
C VAL A 233 11.10 -11.14 -4.29
N HIS A 234 10.55 -10.37 -5.22
CA HIS A 234 10.84 -8.95 -5.39
C HIS A 234 9.63 -8.12 -4.94
N ALA A 235 9.82 -7.12 -4.10
CA ALA A 235 8.76 -6.26 -3.61
C ALA A 235 9.11 -4.79 -3.87
N ILE A 236 8.17 -4.07 -4.50
CA ILE A 236 8.34 -2.68 -4.94
C ILE A 236 7.11 -1.89 -4.52
N GLN A 237 7.30 -0.80 -3.79
CA GLN A 237 6.27 0.16 -3.48
C GLN A 237 6.16 1.17 -4.61
N LEU A 238 4.95 1.38 -5.12
CA LEU A 238 4.64 2.37 -6.14
C LEU A 238 3.73 3.44 -5.53
N GLU A 239 4.24 4.67 -5.44
CA GLU A 239 3.51 5.83 -4.96
C GLU A 239 3.08 6.69 -6.14
N LEU A 240 1.78 6.86 -6.31
CA LEU A 240 1.19 7.73 -7.31
C LEU A 240 0.72 9.04 -6.68
N ASP A 241 1.09 10.18 -7.26
CA ASP A 241 0.53 11.47 -6.88
C ASP A 241 -0.99 11.47 -7.08
N ARG A 242 -1.76 11.77 -6.03
CA ARG A 242 -3.23 11.73 -6.05
C ARG A 242 -3.84 12.59 -7.14
N SER A 243 -3.23 13.71 -7.50
CA SER A 243 -3.71 14.56 -8.57
C SER A 243 -3.52 13.98 -9.98
N LEU A 244 -2.92 12.79 -10.11
CA LEU A 244 -2.90 12.04 -11.38
C LEU A 244 -4.27 11.46 -11.73
N TYR A 245 -5.06 11.07 -10.71
CA TYR A 245 -6.30 10.32 -10.91
C TYR A 245 -7.51 10.90 -10.17
N LEU A 246 -7.30 11.85 -9.26
CA LEU A 246 -8.38 12.53 -8.54
C LEU A 246 -8.64 13.92 -9.13
N ASP A 247 -9.80 14.47 -8.81
CA ASP A 247 -10.20 15.83 -9.09
C ASP A 247 -9.37 16.87 -8.30
N ALA A 248 -9.64 18.16 -8.53
CA ALA A 248 -8.91 19.24 -7.88
C ALA A 248 -9.08 19.27 -6.35
N ALA A 249 -10.18 18.73 -5.83
CA ALA A 249 -10.42 18.58 -4.40
C ALA A 249 -9.72 17.35 -3.80
N LEU A 250 -9.19 16.46 -4.63
CA LEU A 250 -8.61 15.15 -4.26
C LEU A 250 -9.63 14.23 -3.58
N GLU A 251 -10.90 14.29 -3.96
CA GLU A 251 -11.99 13.55 -3.33
C GLU A 251 -12.63 12.50 -4.25
N ALA A 252 -12.78 12.82 -5.54
CA ALA A 252 -13.43 11.98 -6.55
C ALA A 252 -12.51 11.68 -7.74
N PRO A 253 -12.83 10.66 -8.58
CA PRO A 253 -12.08 10.42 -9.81
C PRO A 253 -12.06 11.67 -10.70
N GLY A 254 -10.87 12.06 -11.14
CA GLY A 254 -10.61 13.20 -11.99
C GLY A 254 -10.37 12.82 -13.46
N PRO A 255 -10.11 13.80 -14.33
CA PRO A 255 -9.91 13.56 -15.77
C PRO A 255 -8.74 12.61 -16.10
N GLY A 256 -7.76 12.47 -15.20
CA GLY A 256 -6.60 11.61 -15.39
C GLY A 256 -6.78 10.18 -14.88
N PHE A 257 -7.97 9.81 -14.38
CA PHE A 257 -8.21 8.50 -13.79
C PHE A 257 -7.90 7.36 -14.77
N ASP A 258 -8.50 7.37 -15.96
CA ASP A 258 -8.31 6.31 -16.96
C ASP A 258 -6.86 6.22 -17.45
N ALA A 259 -6.18 7.37 -17.61
CA ALA A 259 -4.77 7.39 -17.99
C ALA A 259 -3.87 6.78 -16.89
N THR A 260 -4.21 6.99 -15.61
CA THR A 260 -3.51 6.39 -14.48
C THR A 260 -3.75 4.88 -14.39
N VAL A 261 -4.99 4.44 -14.61
CA VAL A 261 -5.34 3.01 -14.73
C VAL A 261 -4.52 2.35 -15.85
N ALA A 262 -4.48 2.96 -17.03
CA ALA A 262 -3.71 2.46 -18.16
C ALA A 262 -2.20 2.39 -17.86
N LEU A 263 -1.66 3.35 -17.12
CA LEU A 263 -0.27 3.32 -16.65
C LEU A 263 -0.02 2.13 -15.72
N VAL A 264 -0.86 1.95 -14.70
CA VAL A 264 -0.72 0.82 -13.77
C VAL A 264 -0.82 -0.51 -14.52
N ARG A 265 -1.76 -0.64 -15.48
CA ARG A 265 -1.91 -1.83 -16.31
C ARG A 265 -0.62 -2.11 -17.11
N ARG A 266 -0.02 -1.11 -17.77
CA ARG A 266 1.26 -1.25 -18.47
C ARG A 266 2.38 -1.67 -17.53
N ILE A 267 2.45 -1.11 -16.33
CA ILE A 267 3.45 -1.50 -15.31
C ILE A 267 3.30 -2.98 -14.95
N LEU A 268 2.08 -3.46 -14.68
CA LEU A 268 1.82 -4.86 -14.35
C LEU A 268 2.24 -5.80 -15.49
N SER A 269 1.87 -5.46 -16.71
CA SER A 269 2.26 -6.22 -17.91
C SER A 269 3.78 -6.24 -18.12
N ALA A 270 4.45 -5.08 -17.93
CA ALA A 270 5.89 -4.97 -18.07
C ALA A 270 6.67 -5.73 -16.98
N LEU A 271 6.16 -5.76 -15.74
CA LEU A 271 6.72 -6.57 -14.65
C LEU A 271 6.54 -8.06 -14.94
N THR A 272 5.38 -8.46 -15.47
CA THR A 272 5.11 -9.84 -15.90
C THR A 272 6.08 -10.27 -16.99
N ALA A 273 6.24 -9.48 -18.06
CA ALA A 273 7.17 -9.76 -19.15
C ALA A 273 8.61 -9.86 -18.65
N GLU A 274 9.06 -8.94 -17.80
CA GLU A 274 10.40 -8.96 -17.21
C GLU A 274 10.65 -10.19 -16.34
N ALA A 275 9.66 -10.59 -15.54
CA ALA A 275 9.75 -11.77 -14.68
C ALA A 275 9.83 -13.07 -15.48
N LEU A 276 9.13 -13.14 -16.62
CA LEU A 276 9.13 -14.31 -17.52
C LEU A 276 10.28 -14.30 -18.53
N GLY A 277 11.15 -13.29 -18.50
CA GLY A 277 12.27 -13.16 -19.45
C GLY A 277 11.84 -12.85 -20.88
N GLN A 278 10.63 -12.31 -21.09
CA GLN A 278 10.12 -11.97 -22.41
C GLN A 278 10.64 -10.60 -22.88
N PRO A 279 11.14 -10.45 -24.11
CA PRO A 279 11.53 -9.15 -24.64
C PRO A 279 10.31 -8.23 -24.84
N LYS A 280 10.53 -6.90 -24.70
CA LYS A 280 9.53 -5.87 -24.97
C LYS A 280 9.04 -6.02 -26.43
N GLY A 281 7.77 -6.34 -26.65
CA GLY A 281 7.19 -6.41 -28.01
C GLY A 281 6.42 -7.68 -28.37
N MET A 282 6.38 -8.70 -27.52
CA MET A 282 5.52 -9.86 -27.74
C MET A 282 4.25 -9.76 -26.88
N ALA A 283 3.40 -8.76 -27.17
CA ALA A 283 1.99 -8.89 -26.84
C ALA A 283 1.40 -9.91 -27.81
N ALA A 284 0.74 -10.94 -27.28
CA ALA A 284 0.03 -11.90 -28.13
C ALA A 284 -1.05 -11.14 -28.95
N GLU A 285 -0.99 -11.32 -30.26
CA GLU A 285 -2.10 -10.98 -31.16
C GLU A 285 -3.33 -11.85 -30.85
#